data_90159a2e13bf3d16e7827b43eba14044
#
_entry.id   90159a2e13bf3d16e7827b43eba14044
#
_cell.length_a   1.000
_cell.length_b   1.000
_cell.length_c   1.000
_cell.angle_alpha   90.00
_cell.angle_beta   90.00
_cell.angle_gamma   90.00
#
_symmetry.space_group_name_H-M   'P 1'
#
loop_
_entity.id
_entity.type
_entity.pdbx_description
1 polymer ?
#
loop_
_entity_poly.entity_id
_entity_poly.type
_entity_poly.pdbx_seq_one_letter_code
_entity_poly.pdbx_strand_id
1 'polypeptide(L)'
;MERKYSHIIVIGVDGAGSWFKDADTPNFDRIFKNGAVTYNALSSKPTISAECWGSMLIGVGPEVHKLTNRRVSTLPYPLWSKHPSVFRRIRRAYPKAELGSYCDWNPITKGIVERLMGVSHATARDKELTPLICDYIRQKKPDFLFVHFDSTDGAGHKNGYGTKEHISAIGEVDTLIGYVHSAAQEAGILEDTLFMVIADHGGTNPGNGKGGSHGGWTDEEKYVTFAAVGKGVSSKGIGEMNIRDLAAIILYGMGIEAPSFDEKGWTSQIPKGLFTEYDGVYRDISHLTGAAERISREHHKSELL
;
A
#
# COMPACT_ATOMS: atom_id res chain seq x y z
N MET A 1 -5.20 -1.19 -23.33
CA MET A 1 -3.87 -1.85 -23.31
C MET A 1 -4.05 -3.33 -23.01
N GLU A 2 -3.13 -4.18 -23.41
CA GLU A 2 -3.14 -5.60 -23.03
C GLU A 2 -2.79 -5.76 -21.55
N ARG A 3 -3.45 -6.72 -20.87
CA ARG A 3 -3.17 -7.06 -19.48
C ARG A 3 -1.77 -7.68 -19.38
N LYS A 4 -0.93 -7.16 -18.51
CA LYS A 4 0.46 -7.61 -18.36
C LYS A 4 0.63 -8.74 -17.35
N TYR A 5 -0.28 -8.80 -16.35
CA TYR A 5 -0.31 -9.85 -15.35
C TYR A 5 -1.75 -10.34 -15.16
N SER A 6 -1.94 -11.65 -15.06
CA SER A 6 -3.25 -12.23 -14.73
C SER A 6 -3.62 -11.95 -13.28
N HIS A 7 -2.62 -11.82 -12.42
CA HIS A 7 -2.78 -11.64 -10.98
C HIS A 7 -1.93 -10.49 -10.46
N ILE A 8 -2.47 -9.72 -9.54
CA ILE A 8 -1.71 -8.71 -8.77
C ILE A 8 -1.99 -8.92 -7.29
N ILE A 9 -0.95 -9.12 -6.50
CA ILE A 9 -1.02 -9.25 -5.04
C ILE A 9 -0.21 -8.12 -4.43
N VAL A 10 -0.86 -7.31 -3.60
CA VAL A 10 -0.24 -6.22 -2.84
C VAL A 10 -0.36 -6.53 -1.37
N ILE A 11 0.76 -6.53 -0.66
CA ILE A 11 0.80 -6.62 0.79
C ILE A 11 1.21 -5.26 1.34
N GLY A 12 0.29 -4.61 2.02
CA GLY A 12 0.51 -3.40 2.80
C GLY A 12 0.95 -3.76 4.21
N VAL A 13 1.99 -3.09 4.72
CA VAL A 13 2.52 -3.30 6.07
C VAL A 13 2.51 -1.96 6.80
N ASP A 14 1.51 -1.79 7.68
CA ASP A 14 1.24 -0.51 8.36
C ASP A 14 2.39 -0.13 9.30
N GLY A 15 2.80 1.13 9.25
CA GLY A 15 3.81 1.68 10.12
C GLY A 15 5.23 1.09 9.98
N ALA A 16 5.47 0.21 9.00
CA ALA A 16 6.78 -0.42 8.85
C ALA A 16 7.88 0.54 8.35
N GLY A 17 7.51 1.68 7.76
CA GLY A 17 8.47 2.67 7.27
C GLY A 17 9.52 2.08 6.34
N SER A 18 10.76 2.50 6.51
CA SER A 18 11.92 1.97 5.78
C SER A 18 12.65 0.85 6.52
N TRP A 19 12.14 0.38 7.66
CA TRP A 19 12.86 -0.52 8.57
C TRP A 19 12.95 -1.99 8.12
N PHE A 20 12.37 -2.38 6.99
CA PHE A 20 12.68 -3.68 6.38
C PHE A 20 14.17 -3.87 6.13
N LYS A 21 14.92 -2.78 5.86
CA LYS A 21 16.38 -2.82 5.70
C LYS A 21 17.16 -3.18 6.97
N ASP A 22 16.54 -2.98 8.15
CA ASP A 22 17.15 -3.16 9.47
C ASP A 22 16.62 -4.41 10.19
N ALA A 23 15.58 -5.05 9.65
CA ALA A 23 14.93 -6.23 10.21
C ALA A 23 15.48 -7.54 9.59
N ASP A 24 15.36 -8.63 10.33
CA ASP A 24 15.64 -9.97 9.79
C ASP A 24 14.43 -10.44 8.95
N THR A 25 14.57 -10.35 7.63
CA THR A 25 13.48 -10.55 6.66
C THR A 25 13.87 -11.55 5.55
N PRO A 26 14.17 -12.81 5.89
CA PRO A 26 14.68 -13.79 4.92
C PRO A 26 13.70 -14.14 3.80
N ASN A 27 12.38 -14.02 4.03
CA ASN A 27 11.39 -14.25 2.98
C ASN A 27 11.34 -13.07 2.01
N PHE A 28 11.32 -11.83 2.50
CA PHE A 28 11.38 -10.62 1.69
C PHE A 28 12.64 -10.62 0.82
N ASP A 29 13.80 -10.87 1.41
CA ASP A 29 15.08 -10.92 0.70
C ASP A 29 15.07 -11.97 -0.40
N ARG A 30 14.57 -13.17 -0.11
CA ARG A 30 14.45 -14.26 -1.07
C ARG A 30 13.48 -13.95 -2.20
N ILE A 31 12.30 -13.41 -1.87
CA ILE A 31 11.23 -13.11 -2.84
C ILE A 31 11.67 -12.00 -3.79
N PHE A 32 12.22 -10.92 -3.26
CA PHE A 32 12.57 -9.73 -4.05
C PHE A 32 14.02 -9.70 -4.54
N LYS A 33 14.79 -10.78 -4.38
CA LYS A 33 16.20 -10.88 -4.82
C LYS A 33 16.42 -10.43 -6.26
N ASN A 34 15.50 -10.75 -7.16
CA ASN A 34 15.53 -10.41 -8.58
C ASN A 34 14.46 -9.36 -8.95
N GLY A 35 13.89 -8.70 -7.98
CA GLY A 35 12.88 -7.66 -8.14
C GLY A 35 13.43 -6.24 -7.95
N ALA A 36 12.52 -5.29 -7.91
CA ALA A 36 12.80 -3.89 -7.58
C ALA A 36 12.54 -3.66 -6.08
N VAL A 37 13.49 -3.06 -5.37
CA VAL A 37 13.35 -2.69 -3.96
C VAL A 37 13.82 -1.25 -3.76
N THR A 38 13.08 -0.48 -2.98
CA THR A 38 13.49 0.80 -2.44
C THR A 38 13.03 0.96 -0.99
N TYR A 39 13.85 1.64 -0.21
CA TYR A 39 13.53 2.04 1.16
C TYR A 39 13.31 3.56 1.27
N ASN A 40 13.18 4.23 0.12
CA ASN A 40 13.07 5.68 0.01
C ASN A 40 11.82 6.11 -0.77
N ALA A 41 10.80 5.26 -0.87
CA ALA A 41 9.53 5.70 -1.39
C ALA A 41 8.92 6.75 -0.45
N LEU A 42 8.35 7.84 -1.00
CA LEU A 42 7.77 8.91 -0.20
C LEU A 42 6.33 8.59 0.17
N SER A 43 6.02 8.65 1.44
CA SER A 43 4.66 8.59 1.97
C SER A 43 3.81 9.80 1.57
N SER A 44 2.54 9.82 1.94
CA SER A 44 1.66 10.99 1.84
C SER A 44 1.75 11.84 3.12
N LYS A 45 1.56 13.14 2.98
CA LYS A 45 1.49 14.06 4.12
C LYS A 45 0.02 14.46 4.37
N PRO A 46 -0.49 14.29 5.62
CA PRO A 46 0.18 13.72 6.79
C PRO A 46 0.42 12.22 6.65
N THR A 47 1.40 11.70 7.40
CA THR A 47 1.74 10.27 7.47
C THR A 47 0.76 9.54 8.38
N ILE A 48 -0.50 9.49 7.97
CA ILE A 48 -1.62 8.86 8.69
C ILE A 48 -2.23 7.78 7.82
N SER A 49 -2.57 6.64 8.40
CA SER A 49 -2.96 5.41 7.68
C SER A 49 -4.06 5.64 6.63
N ALA A 50 -5.19 6.30 6.97
CA ALA A 50 -6.28 6.52 6.02
C ALA A 50 -5.87 7.42 4.85
N GLU A 51 -5.07 8.44 5.11
CA GLU A 51 -4.52 9.37 4.13
C GLU A 51 -3.54 8.66 3.19
N CYS A 52 -2.70 7.79 3.74
CA CYS A 52 -1.71 7.02 3.01
C CYS A 52 -2.36 5.89 2.19
N TRP A 53 -3.17 5.02 2.81
CA TRP A 53 -3.88 3.95 2.10
C TRP A 53 -4.87 4.49 1.07
N GLY A 54 -5.54 5.61 1.38
CA GLY A 54 -6.37 6.33 0.42
C GLY A 54 -5.59 6.78 -0.80
N SER A 55 -4.41 7.39 -0.60
CA SER A 55 -3.55 7.82 -1.69
C SER A 55 -3.09 6.66 -2.57
N MET A 56 -2.71 5.53 -1.97
CA MET A 56 -2.30 4.32 -2.67
C MET A 56 -3.41 3.71 -3.52
N LEU A 57 -4.60 3.58 -2.95
CA LEU A 57 -5.70 2.86 -3.60
C LEU A 57 -6.54 3.74 -4.54
N ILE A 58 -6.37 5.07 -4.50
CA ILE A 58 -7.13 6.01 -5.33
C ILE A 58 -6.24 6.70 -6.38
N GLY A 59 -4.93 6.89 -6.10
CA GLY A 59 -3.97 7.52 -7.01
C GLY A 59 -3.98 9.05 -6.97
N VAL A 60 -4.59 9.65 -5.92
CA VAL A 60 -4.61 11.09 -5.66
C VAL A 60 -4.19 11.36 -4.22
N GLY A 61 -3.69 12.55 -3.93
CA GLY A 61 -3.26 12.89 -2.58
C GLY A 61 -4.41 13.15 -1.58
N PRO A 62 -4.09 13.23 -0.27
CA PRO A 62 -5.05 13.50 0.80
C PRO A 62 -5.85 14.80 0.59
N GLU A 63 -5.21 15.80 0.00
CA GLU A 63 -5.82 17.09 -0.36
C GLU A 63 -6.94 16.95 -1.39
N VAL A 64 -6.99 15.83 -2.11
CA VAL A 64 -8.01 15.53 -3.14
C VAL A 64 -9.04 14.55 -2.62
N HIS A 65 -8.63 13.39 -2.10
CA HIS A 65 -9.58 12.35 -1.67
C HIS A 65 -10.25 12.64 -0.32
N LYS A 66 -9.66 13.49 0.52
CA LYS A 66 -10.23 13.95 1.82
C LYS A 66 -10.57 12.82 2.80
N LEU A 67 -9.88 11.68 2.70
CA LEU A 67 -10.02 10.59 3.66
C LEU A 67 -9.21 10.91 4.92
N THR A 68 -9.74 10.51 6.06
CA THR A 68 -9.10 10.56 7.39
C THR A 68 -9.47 9.30 8.16
N ASN A 69 -8.71 8.92 9.18
CA ASN A 69 -9.01 7.76 10.03
C ASN A 69 -10.47 7.80 10.53
N ARG A 70 -10.94 8.96 11.00
CA ARG A 70 -12.33 9.14 11.43
C ARG A 70 -13.32 8.88 10.29
N ARG A 71 -13.06 9.45 9.09
CA ARG A 71 -13.98 9.33 7.96
C ARG A 71 -14.10 7.88 7.49
N VAL A 72 -12.99 7.17 7.28
CA VAL A 72 -13.01 5.79 6.78
C VAL A 72 -13.59 4.81 7.81
N SER A 73 -13.49 5.13 9.10
CA SER A 73 -14.09 4.32 10.17
C SER A 73 -15.61 4.48 10.29
N THR A 74 -16.15 5.59 9.81
CA THR A 74 -17.58 5.94 10.00
C THR A 74 -18.40 5.93 8.73
N LEU A 75 -17.81 6.23 7.58
CA LEU A 75 -18.51 6.41 6.31
C LEU A 75 -17.89 5.55 5.19
N PRO A 76 -18.70 4.95 4.33
CA PRO A 76 -18.18 4.29 3.12
C PRO A 76 -17.65 5.31 2.12
N TYR A 77 -16.68 4.87 1.30
CA TYR A 77 -16.24 5.68 0.18
C TYR A 77 -17.37 5.83 -0.86
N PRO A 78 -17.61 7.05 -1.38
CA PRO A 78 -18.77 7.29 -2.24
C PRO A 78 -18.65 6.61 -3.60
N LEU A 79 -19.69 5.86 -4.01
CA LEU A 79 -19.78 5.24 -5.34
C LEU A 79 -19.72 6.25 -6.50
N TRP A 80 -20.15 7.49 -6.25
CA TRP A 80 -20.15 8.58 -7.24
C TRP A 80 -18.88 9.45 -7.18
N SER A 81 -17.91 9.10 -6.36
CA SER A 81 -16.64 9.83 -6.30
C SER A 81 -16.04 9.98 -7.70
N LYS A 82 -15.54 11.18 -8.00
CA LYS A 82 -14.77 11.46 -9.23
C LYS A 82 -13.42 10.76 -9.24
N HIS A 83 -12.98 10.28 -8.08
CA HIS A 83 -11.73 9.59 -7.86
C HIS A 83 -12.03 8.14 -7.44
N PRO A 84 -12.34 7.23 -8.39
CA PRO A 84 -12.60 5.84 -8.06
C PRO A 84 -11.34 5.13 -7.58
N SER A 85 -11.49 4.21 -6.61
CA SER A 85 -10.41 3.34 -6.20
C SER A 85 -9.96 2.41 -7.35
N VAL A 86 -8.78 1.81 -7.21
CA VAL A 86 -8.31 0.77 -8.14
C VAL A 86 -9.32 -0.39 -8.24
N PHE A 87 -9.98 -0.76 -7.16
CA PHE A 87 -11.03 -1.79 -7.17
C PHE A 87 -12.16 -1.45 -8.13
N ARG A 88 -12.70 -0.22 -8.05
CA ARG A 88 -13.77 0.21 -8.94
C ARG A 88 -13.29 0.36 -10.39
N ARG A 89 -12.05 0.77 -10.61
CA ARG A 89 -11.46 0.84 -11.96
C ARG A 89 -11.31 -0.55 -12.56
N ILE A 90 -10.80 -1.51 -11.79
CA ILE A 90 -10.67 -2.90 -12.24
C ILE A 90 -12.06 -3.51 -12.51
N ARG A 91 -13.02 -3.33 -11.60
CA ARG A 91 -14.39 -3.85 -11.78
C ARG A 91 -15.07 -3.31 -13.03
N ARG A 92 -14.83 -2.03 -13.36
CA ARG A 92 -15.35 -1.42 -14.60
C ARG A 92 -14.73 -1.98 -15.86
N ALA A 93 -13.42 -2.20 -15.85
CA ALA A 93 -12.69 -2.77 -16.98
C ALA A 93 -12.96 -4.28 -17.12
N TYR A 94 -13.04 -4.98 -16.01
CA TYR A 94 -13.22 -6.44 -15.93
C TYR A 94 -14.40 -6.79 -15.00
N PRO A 95 -15.63 -6.83 -15.51
CA PRO A 95 -16.84 -7.02 -14.67
C PRO A 95 -16.88 -8.34 -13.89
N LYS A 96 -16.12 -9.35 -14.31
CA LYS A 96 -16.05 -10.68 -13.67
C LYS A 96 -14.76 -10.90 -12.88
N ALA A 97 -13.89 -9.90 -12.75
CA ALA A 97 -12.63 -10.05 -12.02
C ALA A 97 -12.87 -10.52 -10.57
N GLU A 98 -12.06 -11.45 -10.11
CA GLU A 98 -12.03 -11.87 -8.69
C GLU A 98 -11.18 -10.88 -7.90
N LEU A 99 -11.81 -10.16 -6.97
CA LEU A 99 -11.19 -9.08 -6.21
C LEU A 99 -11.23 -9.39 -4.72
N GLY A 100 -10.11 -9.19 -4.02
CA GLY A 100 -9.99 -9.42 -2.58
C GLY A 100 -9.40 -8.21 -1.84
N SER A 101 -9.93 -7.93 -0.63
CA SER A 101 -9.43 -6.93 0.32
C SER A 101 -9.43 -7.53 1.71
N TYR A 102 -8.29 -8.03 2.16
CA TYR A 102 -8.10 -8.73 3.44
C TYR A 102 -7.25 -7.87 4.36
N CYS A 103 -7.87 -7.26 5.37
CA CYS A 103 -7.23 -6.22 6.16
C CYS A 103 -7.43 -6.45 7.67
N ASP A 104 -6.36 -6.37 8.44
CA ASP A 104 -6.48 -6.28 9.91
C ASP A 104 -7.22 -4.98 10.28
N TRP A 105 -6.77 -3.83 9.77
CA TRP A 105 -7.47 -2.57 9.94
C TRP A 105 -8.64 -2.45 8.94
N ASN A 106 -9.83 -2.85 9.40
CA ASN A 106 -11.08 -2.92 8.64
C ASN A 106 -11.51 -1.61 7.92
N PRO A 107 -11.21 -0.39 8.42
CA PRO A 107 -11.56 0.85 7.73
C PRO A 107 -11.05 0.95 6.29
N ILE A 108 -9.98 0.27 5.89
CA ILE A 108 -9.57 0.20 4.48
C ILE A 108 -10.69 -0.41 3.63
N THR A 109 -11.14 -1.60 3.99
CA THR A 109 -12.19 -2.31 3.24
C THR A 109 -13.54 -1.59 3.28
N LYS A 110 -13.91 -1.00 4.42
CA LYS A 110 -15.23 -0.37 4.61
C LYS A 110 -15.30 1.08 4.17
N GLY A 111 -14.20 1.83 4.26
CA GLY A 111 -14.16 3.26 4.09
C GLY A 111 -13.32 3.76 2.92
N ILE A 112 -12.50 2.92 2.27
CA ILE A 112 -11.70 3.29 1.10
C ILE A 112 -12.17 2.53 -0.15
N VAL A 113 -12.48 1.23 0.00
CA VAL A 113 -13.04 0.43 -1.09
C VAL A 113 -14.53 0.71 -1.22
N GLU A 114 -14.98 1.00 -2.43
CA GLU A 114 -16.41 1.27 -2.67
C GLU A 114 -17.26 0.01 -2.44
N ARG A 115 -18.42 0.20 -1.82
CA ARG A 115 -19.42 -0.87 -1.66
C ARG A 115 -19.92 -1.35 -3.02
N LEU A 116 -20.51 -2.54 -3.07
CA LEU A 116 -21.14 -3.14 -4.26
C LEU A 116 -20.15 -3.46 -5.40
N MET A 117 -18.85 -3.47 -5.11
CA MET A 117 -17.83 -3.86 -6.09
C MET A 117 -17.64 -5.39 -6.16
N GLY A 118 -18.35 -6.16 -5.34
CA GLY A 118 -18.18 -7.63 -5.31
C GLY A 118 -16.76 -8.02 -4.89
N VAL A 119 -16.18 -7.29 -3.91
CA VAL A 119 -14.86 -7.57 -3.36
C VAL A 119 -15.01 -8.58 -2.23
N SER A 120 -14.34 -9.73 -2.33
CA SER A 120 -14.21 -10.70 -1.24
C SER A 120 -13.37 -10.07 -0.11
N HIS A 121 -13.76 -10.27 1.15
CA HIS A 121 -13.04 -9.63 2.25
C HIS A 121 -13.10 -10.44 3.53
N ALA A 122 -12.06 -10.28 4.36
CA ALA A 122 -12.05 -10.70 5.75
C ALA A 122 -11.30 -9.68 6.60
N THR A 123 -11.59 -9.70 7.90
CA THR A 123 -10.90 -8.90 8.90
C THR A 123 -10.61 -9.77 10.10
N ALA A 124 -9.36 -9.84 10.48
CA ALA A 124 -8.83 -10.50 11.66
C ALA A 124 -7.43 -9.94 11.95
N ARG A 125 -6.83 -10.31 13.08
CA ARG A 125 -5.42 -9.98 13.33
C ARG A 125 -4.52 -10.69 12.31
N ASP A 126 -3.35 -10.14 12.03
CA ASP A 126 -2.44 -10.59 10.98
C ASP A 126 -2.25 -12.12 10.92
N LYS A 127 -2.02 -12.75 12.08
CA LYS A 127 -1.78 -14.20 12.18
C LYS A 127 -3.02 -15.04 11.87
N GLU A 128 -4.20 -14.58 12.30
CA GLU A 128 -5.48 -15.23 12.01
C GLU A 128 -5.98 -14.91 10.60
N LEU A 129 -5.61 -13.75 10.05
CA LEU A 129 -5.98 -13.31 8.73
C LEU A 129 -5.22 -14.10 7.65
N THR A 130 -3.96 -14.42 7.89
CA THR A 130 -3.06 -15.06 6.91
C THR A 130 -3.59 -16.39 6.38
N PRO A 131 -4.11 -17.35 7.18
CA PRO A 131 -4.71 -18.57 6.66
C PRO A 131 -5.89 -18.29 5.72
N LEU A 132 -6.74 -17.29 6.03
CA LEU A 132 -7.88 -16.91 5.20
C LEU A 132 -7.43 -16.34 3.84
N ILE A 133 -6.35 -15.57 3.83
CA ILE A 133 -5.72 -15.05 2.63
C ILE A 133 -5.19 -16.19 1.76
N CYS A 134 -4.44 -17.12 2.37
CA CYS A 134 -3.85 -18.26 1.67
C CYS A 134 -4.92 -19.15 1.05
N ASP A 135 -6.00 -19.44 1.77
CA ASP A 135 -7.13 -20.23 1.28
C ASP A 135 -7.86 -19.51 0.14
N TYR A 136 -8.06 -18.20 0.25
CA TYR A 136 -8.65 -17.40 -0.82
C TYR A 136 -7.80 -17.46 -2.09
N ILE A 137 -6.48 -17.31 -1.98
CA ILE A 137 -5.56 -17.40 -3.12
C ILE A 137 -5.67 -18.77 -3.79
N ARG A 138 -5.60 -19.88 -3.02
CA ARG A 138 -5.67 -21.24 -3.54
C ARG A 138 -7.00 -21.56 -4.24
N GLN A 139 -8.12 -21.10 -3.65
CA GLN A 139 -9.44 -21.44 -4.12
C GLN A 139 -9.93 -20.54 -5.25
N LYS A 140 -9.61 -19.24 -5.21
CA LYS A 140 -10.17 -18.22 -6.09
C LYS A 140 -9.22 -17.67 -7.12
N LYS A 141 -7.90 -17.77 -6.89
CA LYS A 141 -6.87 -17.23 -7.80
C LYS A 141 -7.21 -15.80 -8.21
N PRO A 142 -7.23 -14.85 -7.26
CA PRO A 142 -7.76 -13.51 -7.49
C PRO A 142 -7.00 -12.76 -8.58
N ASP A 143 -7.73 -11.99 -9.39
CA ASP A 143 -7.15 -11.04 -10.35
C ASP A 143 -6.44 -9.89 -9.63
N PHE A 144 -7.03 -9.41 -8.53
CA PHE A 144 -6.41 -8.41 -7.67
C PHE A 144 -6.71 -8.71 -6.20
N LEU A 145 -5.65 -8.79 -5.40
CA LEU A 145 -5.72 -8.98 -3.96
C LEU A 145 -4.92 -7.89 -3.25
N PHE A 146 -5.57 -7.17 -2.36
CA PHE A 146 -4.94 -6.28 -1.40
C PHE A 146 -5.00 -6.90 -0.01
N VAL A 147 -3.85 -7.04 0.61
CA VAL A 147 -3.65 -7.52 1.98
C VAL A 147 -3.13 -6.37 2.83
N HIS A 148 -3.57 -6.27 4.07
CA HIS A 148 -3.06 -5.29 5.02
C HIS A 148 -2.75 -5.96 6.34
N PHE A 149 -1.51 -5.79 6.81
CA PHE A 149 -1.01 -6.21 8.11
C PHE A 149 -0.76 -4.98 8.99
N ASP A 150 -1.20 -5.02 10.26
CA ASP A 150 -1.27 -3.88 11.19
C ASP A 150 -0.34 -4.04 12.42
N SER A 151 0.18 -5.24 12.67
CA SER A 151 0.93 -5.53 13.89
C SER A 151 2.20 -4.70 14.06
N THR A 152 2.82 -4.27 12.96
CA THR A 152 4.02 -3.43 12.98
C THR A 152 3.71 -2.03 13.50
N ASP A 153 2.62 -1.41 13.06
CA ASP A 153 2.16 -0.12 13.57
C ASP A 153 1.77 -0.20 15.05
N GLY A 154 1.03 -1.25 15.41
CA GLY A 154 0.71 -1.53 16.82
C GLY A 154 1.96 -1.67 17.72
N ALA A 155 3.03 -2.32 17.23
CA ALA A 155 4.30 -2.41 17.94
C ALA A 155 5.00 -1.05 18.04
N GLY A 156 4.98 -0.25 16.97
CA GLY A 156 5.50 1.11 16.93
C GLY A 156 4.79 2.02 17.94
N HIS A 157 3.48 2.03 17.95
CA HIS A 157 2.68 2.79 18.91
C HIS A 157 2.95 2.39 20.36
N LYS A 158 3.10 1.10 20.64
CA LYS A 158 3.29 0.59 21.99
C LYS A 158 4.71 0.80 22.51
N ASN A 159 5.73 0.53 21.68
CA ASN A 159 7.11 0.42 22.13
C ASN A 159 8.01 1.51 21.55
N GLY A 160 7.56 2.26 20.54
CA GLY A 160 8.33 3.21 19.76
C GLY A 160 8.74 2.61 18.39
N TYR A 161 8.70 3.43 17.35
CA TYR A 161 9.17 3.04 16.01
C TYR A 161 10.70 2.93 15.98
N GLY A 162 11.22 1.99 15.21
CA GLY A 162 12.65 1.69 15.13
C GLY A 162 13.22 1.01 16.39
N THR A 163 12.40 0.71 17.40
CA THR A 163 12.84 -0.08 18.56
C THR A 163 13.01 -1.56 18.19
N LYS A 164 13.67 -2.32 19.08
CA LYS A 164 13.85 -3.75 18.89
C LYS A 164 12.53 -4.50 18.72
N GLU A 165 11.51 -4.11 19.48
CA GLU A 165 10.17 -4.69 19.43
C GLU A 165 9.47 -4.38 18.09
N HIS A 166 9.59 -3.16 17.57
CA HIS A 166 9.06 -2.79 16.28
C HIS A 166 9.77 -3.54 15.14
N ILE A 167 11.09 -3.59 15.15
CA ILE A 167 11.90 -4.33 14.19
C ILE A 167 11.57 -5.85 14.23
N SER A 168 11.38 -6.41 15.43
CA SER A 168 10.96 -7.81 15.60
C SER A 168 9.58 -8.07 14.99
N ALA A 169 8.63 -7.12 15.10
CA ALA A 169 7.31 -7.25 14.49
C ALA A 169 7.39 -7.29 12.96
N ILE A 170 8.32 -6.54 12.34
CA ILE A 170 8.58 -6.62 10.89
C ILE A 170 9.07 -8.02 10.50
N GLY A 171 9.97 -8.63 11.28
CA GLY A 171 10.42 -10.02 11.06
C GLY A 171 9.28 -11.04 11.21
N GLU A 172 8.31 -10.82 12.12
CA GLU A 172 7.12 -11.67 12.21
C GLU A 172 6.24 -11.51 10.95
N VAL A 173 6.03 -10.29 10.47
CA VAL A 173 5.27 -10.03 9.23
C VAL A 173 5.99 -10.59 8.01
N ASP A 174 7.32 -10.61 7.96
CA ASP A 174 8.08 -11.27 6.90
C ASP A 174 7.68 -12.76 6.75
N THR A 175 7.48 -13.44 7.87
CA THR A 175 7.00 -14.83 7.86
C THR A 175 5.63 -14.95 7.21
N LEU A 176 4.71 -14.01 7.49
CA LEU A 176 3.37 -13.99 6.90
C LEU A 176 3.41 -13.68 5.40
N ILE A 177 4.28 -12.77 4.97
CA ILE A 177 4.58 -12.50 3.55
C ILE A 177 5.02 -13.78 2.85
N GLY A 178 5.90 -14.56 3.49
CA GLY A 178 6.35 -15.85 3.00
C GLY A 178 5.21 -16.85 2.77
N TYR A 179 4.25 -16.93 3.68
CA TYR A 179 3.07 -17.80 3.53
C TYR A 179 2.17 -17.36 2.37
N VAL A 180 1.91 -16.06 2.23
CA VAL A 180 1.11 -15.52 1.12
C VAL A 180 1.76 -15.81 -0.23
N HIS A 181 3.08 -15.60 -0.34
CA HIS A 181 3.84 -15.91 -1.55
C HIS A 181 3.79 -17.42 -1.88
N SER A 182 3.97 -18.28 -0.88
CA SER A 182 3.89 -19.74 -1.05
C SER A 182 2.50 -20.18 -1.49
N ALA A 183 1.44 -19.58 -0.97
CA ALA A 183 0.07 -19.86 -1.41
C ALA A 183 -0.15 -19.52 -2.90
N ALA A 184 0.43 -18.42 -3.39
CA ALA A 184 0.39 -18.07 -4.81
C ALA A 184 1.16 -19.09 -5.67
N GLN A 185 2.30 -19.59 -5.18
CA GLN A 185 3.07 -20.64 -5.85
C GLN A 185 2.29 -21.97 -5.90
N GLU A 186 1.72 -22.41 -4.77
CA GLU A 186 0.89 -23.62 -4.67
C GLU A 186 -0.37 -23.55 -5.55
N ALA A 187 -0.96 -22.35 -5.69
CA ALA A 187 -2.09 -22.10 -6.59
C ALA A 187 -1.69 -22.13 -8.07
N GLY A 188 -0.39 -22.15 -8.38
CA GLY A 188 0.13 -22.13 -9.75
C GLY A 188 -0.08 -20.79 -10.48
N ILE A 189 -0.15 -19.68 -9.74
CA ILE A 189 -0.38 -18.35 -10.32
C ILE A 189 0.85 -17.42 -10.24
N LEU A 190 1.90 -17.82 -9.53
CA LEU A 190 3.02 -16.94 -9.19
C LEU A 190 3.75 -16.41 -10.43
N GLU A 191 3.96 -17.23 -11.46
CA GLU A 191 4.68 -16.86 -12.69
C GLU A 191 4.00 -15.72 -13.48
N ASP A 192 2.68 -15.56 -13.32
CA ASP A 192 1.89 -14.49 -13.96
C ASP A 192 1.33 -13.50 -12.94
N THR A 193 2.03 -13.39 -11.81
CA THR A 193 1.69 -12.47 -10.71
C THR A 193 2.69 -11.32 -10.62
N LEU A 194 2.16 -10.09 -10.51
CA LEU A 194 2.90 -8.97 -9.94
C LEU A 194 2.72 -9.00 -8.41
N PHE A 195 3.77 -9.37 -7.70
CA PHE A 195 3.77 -9.46 -6.24
C PHE A 195 4.48 -8.25 -5.66
N MET A 196 3.82 -7.52 -4.74
CA MET A 196 4.34 -6.28 -4.17
C MET A 196 4.18 -6.23 -2.67
N VAL A 197 5.14 -5.59 -2.00
CA VAL A 197 5.09 -5.21 -0.59
C VAL A 197 5.29 -3.70 -0.49
N ILE A 198 4.50 -3.01 0.33
CA ILE A 198 4.60 -1.58 0.53
C ILE A 198 4.22 -1.21 1.97
N ALA A 199 5.00 -0.32 2.60
CA ALA A 199 4.59 0.34 3.83
C ALA A 199 3.89 1.68 3.50
N ASP A 200 3.02 2.12 4.38
CA ASP A 200 2.27 3.37 4.19
C ASP A 200 2.96 4.57 4.83
N HIS A 201 3.50 4.41 6.01
CA HIS A 201 4.31 5.39 6.74
C HIS A 201 5.27 4.67 7.70
N GLY A 202 6.17 5.42 8.24
CA GLY A 202 6.90 5.05 9.44
C GLY A 202 6.40 5.84 10.64
N GLY A 203 7.27 6.10 11.61
CA GLY A 203 6.88 6.87 12.78
C GLY A 203 8.08 7.35 13.56
N THR A 204 7.81 8.16 14.57
CA THR A 204 8.82 8.74 15.47
C THR A 204 8.69 8.16 16.87
N ASN A 205 9.79 8.22 17.61
CA ASN A 205 9.84 7.89 19.02
C ASN A 205 10.09 9.17 19.84
N PRO A 206 9.08 9.75 20.46
CA PRO A 206 9.22 11.03 21.16
C PRO A 206 10.12 10.99 22.41
N GLY A 207 10.67 9.83 22.78
CA GLY A 207 11.68 9.71 23.84
C GLY A 207 11.19 9.98 25.27
N ASN A 208 9.88 10.07 25.47
CA ASN A 208 9.25 10.38 26.78
C ASN A 208 8.72 9.14 27.52
N GLY A 209 9.10 7.94 27.09
CA GLY A 209 8.60 6.67 27.61
C GLY A 209 7.15 6.33 27.25
N LYS A 210 6.54 7.14 26.42
CA LYS A 210 5.23 6.89 25.81
C LYS A 210 5.46 6.36 24.42
N GLY A 211 5.24 5.20 24.05
CA GLY A 211 5.33 4.62 22.70
C GLY A 211 5.61 5.56 21.51
N GLY A 212 5.49 5.11 20.31
CA GLY A 212 5.71 5.93 19.12
C GLY A 212 4.45 6.65 18.64
N SER A 213 4.64 7.58 17.72
CA SER A 213 3.58 8.29 17.00
C SER A 213 3.99 8.58 15.56
N HIS A 214 3.03 8.93 14.72
CA HIS A 214 3.22 9.34 13.34
C HIS A 214 2.22 10.46 12.98
N GLY A 215 2.24 10.95 11.76
CA GLY A 215 1.38 12.05 11.28
C GLY A 215 2.17 13.31 10.95
N GLY A 216 3.47 13.33 11.25
CA GLY A 216 4.40 14.40 10.89
C GLY A 216 5.04 14.20 9.50
N TRP A 217 6.29 14.65 9.37
CA TRP A 217 7.05 14.57 8.11
C TRP A 217 8.56 14.43 8.36
N THR A 218 8.97 13.74 9.42
CA THR A 218 10.38 13.40 9.65
C THR A 218 10.83 12.37 8.63
N ASP A 219 12.13 12.14 8.53
CA ASP A 219 12.65 11.13 7.60
C ASP A 219 12.17 9.73 7.96
N GLU A 220 12.04 9.44 9.25
CA GLU A 220 11.54 8.18 9.78
C GLU A 220 10.04 7.96 9.50
N GLU A 221 9.27 9.03 9.39
CA GLU A 221 7.85 8.95 9.07
C GLU A 221 7.59 8.84 7.56
N LYS A 222 8.33 9.61 6.74
CA LYS A 222 8.01 9.79 5.32
C LYS A 222 8.64 8.78 4.37
N TYR A 223 9.82 8.22 4.72
CA TYR A 223 10.45 7.22 3.87
C TYR A 223 9.97 5.83 4.20
N VAL A 224 9.51 5.12 3.17
CA VAL A 224 8.90 3.81 3.32
C VAL A 224 9.47 2.79 2.36
N THR A 225 9.34 1.53 2.73
CA THR A 225 9.72 0.38 1.92
C THR A 225 8.70 0.16 0.81
N PHE A 226 9.19 -0.06 -0.41
CA PHE A 226 8.44 -0.65 -1.51
C PHE A 226 9.28 -1.74 -2.17
N ALA A 227 8.64 -2.84 -2.50
CA ALA A 227 9.25 -3.93 -3.27
C ALA A 227 8.24 -4.51 -4.27
N ALA A 228 8.75 -4.90 -5.44
CA ALA A 228 7.96 -5.53 -6.48
C ALA A 228 8.77 -6.63 -7.18
N VAL A 229 8.11 -7.72 -7.52
CA VAL A 229 8.67 -8.81 -8.34
C VAL A 229 7.59 -9.36 -9.26
N GLY A 230 7.99 -9.76 -10.45
CA GLY A 230 7.14 -10.29 -11.51
C GLY A 230 7.80 -10.14 -12.87
N LYS A 231 7.19 -10.74 -13.90
CA LYS A 231 7.70 -10.67 -15.27
C LYS A 231 7.87 -9.23 -15.75
N GLY A 232 9.08 -8.85 -16.16
CA GLY A 232 9.39 -7.50 -16.63
C GLY A 232 9.64 -6.46 -15.55
N VAL A 233 9.58 -6.83 -14.26
CA VAL A 233 10.06 -5.96 -13.17
C VAL A 233 11.58 -5.92 -13.23
N SER A 234 12.15 -4.72 -13.10
CA SER A 234 13.61 -4.51 -13.20
C SER A 234 14.30 -4.74 -11.87
N SER A 235 15.42 -5.45 -11.87
CA SER A 235 16.31 -5.61 -10.71
C SER A 235 17.42 -4.54 -10.63
N LYS A 236 17.41 -3.55 -11.54
CA LYS A 236 18.46 -2.51 -11.62
C LYS A 236 18.25 -1.33 -10.68
N GLY A 237 17.22 -1.39 -9.86
CA GLY A 237 16.81 -0.30 -8.98
C GLY A 237 15.64 0.48 -9.54
N ILE A 238 14.99 1.22 -8.67
CA ILE A 238 13.81 2.03 -8.92
C ILE A 238 14.17 3.50 -8.64
N GLY A 239 13.71 4.41 -9.49
CA GLY A 239 13.88 5.84 -9.29
C GLY A 239 12.99 6.40 -8.17
N GLU A 240 12.75 7.71 -8.21
CA GLU A 240 11.82 8.35 -7.28
C GLU A 240 10.45 7.69 -7.32
N MET A 241 9.84 7.54 -6.15
CA MET A 241 8.53 6.94 -5.98
C MET A 241 7.78 7.63 -4.84
N ASN A 242 6.48 7.83 -5.04
CA ASN A 242 5.55 8.17 -3.97
C ASN A 242 4.57 7.00 -3.77
N ILE A 243 4.08 6.76 -2.56
CA ILE A 243 3.16 5.64 -2.27
C ILE A 243 1.90 5.66 -3.14
N ARG A 244 1.42 6.85 -3.57
CA ARG A 244 0.26 6.98 -4.47
C ARG A 244 0.51 6.36 -5.85
N ASP A 245 1.77 6.15 -6.23
CA ASP A 245 2.18 5.52 -7.49
C ASP A 245 1.73 4.05 -7.58
N LEU A 246 1.42 3.44 -6.44
CA LEU A 246 0.85 2.10 -6.39
C LEU A 246 -0.39 1.96 -7.28
N ALA A 247 -1.27 2.99 -7.32
CA ALA A 247 -2.46 2.95 -8.18
C ALA A 247 -2.10 2.84 -9.67
N ALA A 248 -1.13 3.63 -10.16
CA ALA A 248 -0.70 3.56 -11.55
C ALA A 248 -0.01 2.22 -11.88
N ILE A 249 0.79 1.70 -10.94
CA ILE A 249 1.45 0.38 -11.07
C ILE A 249 0.39 -0.73 -11.22
N ILE A 250 -0.63 -0.73 -10.37
CA ILE A 250 -1.73 -1.70 -10.44
C ILE A 250 -2.48 -1.60 -11.77
N LEU A 251 -2.84 -0.37 -12.19
CA LEU A 251 -3.57 -0.17 -13.45
C LEU A 251 -2.74 -0.60 -14.66
N TYR A 252 -1.45 -0.30 -14.68
CA TYR A 252 -0.53 -0.74 -15.72
C TYR A 252 -0.44 -2.27 -15.79
N GLY A 253 -0.28 -2.92 -14.66
CA GLY A 253 -0.26 -4.38 -14.58
C GLY A 253 -1.55 -5.03 -15.09
N MET A 254 -2.70 -4.41 -14.79
CA MET A 254 -4.03 -4.84 -15.26
C MET A 254 -4.32 -4.42 -16.71
N GLY A 255 -3.43 -3.71 -17.41
CA GLY A 255 -3.69 -3.21 -18.75
C GLY A 255 -4.80 -2.16 -18.82
N ILE A 256 -5.05 -1.44 -17.73
CA ILE A 256 -6.05 -0.37 -17.64
C ILE A 256 -5.33 0.97 -17.80
N GLU A 257 -5.86 1.82 -18.67
CA GLU A 257 -5.32 3.17 -18.84
C GLU A 257 -5.54 4.01 -17.58
N ALA A 258 -4.45 4.53 -17.04
CA ALA A 258 -4.50 5.48 -15.92
C ALA A 258 -4.94 6.86 -16.44
N PRO A 259 -5.59 7.70 -15.60
CA PRO A 259 -5.81 9.10 -15.93
C PRO A 259 -4.52 9.81 -16.29
N SER A 260 -4.61 10.84 -17.13
CA SER A 260 -3.46 11.70 -17.41
C SER A 260 -2.98 12.39 -16.13
N PHE A 261 -1.67 12.64 -16.06
CA PHE A 261 -1.11 13.37 -14.92
C PHE A 261 -1.85 14.71 -14.73
N ASP A 262 -2.20 15.00 -13.48
CA ASP A 262 -2.97 16.16 -13.02
C ASP A 262 -4.45 16.20 -13.47
N GLU A 263 -4.91 15.19 -14.22
CA GLU A 263 -6.34 15.08 -14.54
C GLU A 263 -7.15 14.87 -13.26
N LYS A 264 -7.94 15.85 -12.86
CA LYS A 264 -8.74 15.83 -11.62
C LYS A 264 -7.91 15.54 -10.36
N GLY A 265 -6.64 15.98 -10.34
CA GLY A 265 -5.72 15.73 -9.23
C GLY A 265 -5.08 14.34 -9.21
N TRP A 266 -5.16 13.57 -10.30
CA TRP A 266 -4.42 12.33 -10.44
C TRP A 266 -2.92 12.60 -10.55
N THR A 267 -2.15 12.11 -9.60
CA THR A 267 -0.69 12.32 -9.55
C THR A 267 0.09 11.02 -9.42
N SER A 268 -0.60 9.88 -9.48
CA SER A 268 0.01 8.56 -9.48
C SER A 268 0.69 8.29 -10.83
N GLN A 269 1.90 7.77 -10.78
CA GLN A 269 2.77 7.54 -11.94
C GLN A 269 3.45 6.17 -11.81
N ILE A 270 4.08 5.71 -12.87
CA ILE A 270 4.95 4.54 -12.80
C ILE A 270 6.37 5.02 -12.55
N PRO A 271 7.02 4.60 -11.45
CA PRO A 271 8.38 4.98 -11.14
C PRO A 271 9.35 4.57 -12.26
N LYS A 272 10.28 5.46 -12.57
CA LYS A 272 11.30 5.18 -13.59
C LYS A 272 12.15 3.98 -13.17
N GLY A 273 12.36 3.06 -14.08
CA GLY A 273 13.18 1.87 -13.85
C GLY A 273 12.45 0.72 -13.15
N LEU A 274 11.17 0.87 -12.77
CA LEU A 274 10.40 -0.23 -12.18
C LEU A 274 10.15 -1.36 -13.17
N PHE A 275 9.77 -1.04 -14.41
CA PHE A 275 9.56 -2.03 -15.47
C PHE A 275 10.56 -1.84 -16.59
N THR A 276 11.10 -2.95 -17.11
CA THR A 276 12.12 -2.95 -18.17
C THR A 276 11.62 -2.39 -19.50
N GLU A 277 10.31 -2.51 -19.77
CA GLU A 277 9.68 -2.06 -21.03
C GLU A 277 8.94 -0.72 -20.88
N TYR A 278 9.05 -0.04 -19.72
CA TYR A 278 8.40 1.25 -19.47
C TYR A 278 9.43 2.38 -19.52
N ASP A 279 9.26 3.29 -20.47
CA ASP A 279 10.13 4.46 -20.71
C ASP A 279 9.45 5.81 -20.43
N GLY A 280 8.30 5.79 -19.76
CA GLY A 280 7.54 6.98 -19.42
C GLY A 280 8.31 7.95 -18.52
N VAL A 281 7.95 9.24 -18.60
CA VAL A 281 8.56 10.31 -17.80
C VAL A 281 7.92 10.31 -16.42
N TYR A 282 8.74 10.27 -15.38
CA TYR A 282 8.32 10.52 -13.99
C TYR A 282 8.45 12.02 -13.68
N ARG A 283 7.40 12.61 -13.15
CA ARG A 283 7.36 14.03 -12.76
C ARG A 283 7.49 14.13 -11.25
N ASP A 284 8.43 14.94 -10.78
CA ASP A 284 8.54 15.24 -9.35
C ASP A 284 7.28 15.91 -8.81
N ILE A 285 6.70 15.31 -7.77
CA ILE A 285 5.50 15.81 -7.07
C ILE A 285 5.80 16.29 -5.66
N SER A 286 7.07 16.43 -5.28
CA SER A 286 7.49 16.86 -3.94
C SER A 286 6.88 18.21 -3.56
N HIS A 287 6.69 19.11 -4.52
CA HIS A 287 6.05 20.42 -4.33
C HIS A 287 4.55 20.31 -3.97
N LEU A 288 3.87 19.22 -4.33
CA LEU A 288 2.46 19.00 -3.99
C LEU A 288 2.26 18.61 -2.52
N THR A 289 3.33 18.16 -1.86
CA THR A 289 3.29 17.84 -0.43
C THR A 289 3.20 19.11 0.45
N GLY A 290 3.61 20.27 -0.06
CA GLY A 290 3.55 21.57 0.65
C GLY A 290 2.12 22.09 0.88
N ALA A 291 1.15 21.72 0.04
CA ALA A 291 -0.26 22.09 0.24
C ALA A 291 -0.88 21.40 1.48
N ALA A 292 -0.31 20.28 1.91
CA ALA A 292 -0.73 19.53 3.09
C ALA A 292 -0.39 20.23 4.42
N GLU A 293 0.52 21.22 4.44
CA GLU A 293 0.83 21.97 5.69
C GLU A 293 -0.36 22.73 6.25
N ARG A 294 -1.25 23.23 5.41
CA ARG A 294 -2.49 23.89 5.85
C ARG A 294 -3.50 22.89 6.42
N ILE A 295 -3.61 21.72 5.82
CA ILE A 295 -4.57 20.67 6.23
C ILE A 295 -4.14 20.04 7.55
N SER A 296 -2.85 19.77 7.75
CA SER A 296 -2.31 19.20 8.99
C SER A 296 -2.56 20.11 10.20
N ARG A 297 -2.43 21.44 10.04
CA ARG A 297 -2.69 22.40 11.13
C ARG A 297 -4.17 22.50 11.51
N GLU A 298 -5.07 22.25 10.57
CA GLU A 298 -6.53 22.24 10.83
C GLU A 298 -6.99 20.93 11.48
N HIS A 299 -6.37 19.78 11.13
CA HIS A 299 -6.68 18.47 11.70
C HIS A 299 -6.20 18.34 13.15
N HIS A 300 -4.99 18.80 13.45
CA HIS A 300 -4.47 18.77 14.83
C HIS A 300 -5.31 19.60 15.82
N LYS A 301 -6.03 20.63 15.33
CA LYS A 301 -6.97 21.39 16.14
C LYS A 301 -8.31 20.68 16.36
N SER A 302 -8.71 19.76 15.47
CA SER A 302 -9.99 19.03 15.58
C SER A 302 -9.90 17.74 16.39
N GLU A 303 -8.72 17.20 16.60
CA GLU A 303 -8.48 16.01 17.45
C GLU A 303 -8.28 16.38 18.94
N LEU A 304 -8.10 17.68 19.24
CA LEU A 304 -7.96 18.21 20.60
C LEU A 304 -9.26 18.82 21.16
N LEU A 305 -10.37 18.73 20.43
CA LEU A 305 -11.73 19.08 20.83
C LEU A 305 -12.65 17.88 20.77
#